data_320e4014da4dcf2f8d53f94d716ef498
#
_entry.id   320e4014da4dcf2f8d53f94d716ef498
#
_cell.length_a   1.000
_cell.length_b   1.000
_cell.length_c   1.000
_cell.angle_alpha   90.00
_cell.angle_beta   90.00
_cell.angle_gamma   90.00
#
_symmetry.space_group_name_H-M   'P 1'
#
loop_
_entity.id
_entity.type
_entity.pdbx_description
1 polymer ?
#
loop_
_entity_poly.entity_id
_entity_poly.type
_entity_poly.pdbx_seq_one_letter_code
_entity_poly.pdbx_strand_id
1 'polypeptide(L)'
;PQFAVYAEETKEDVQQQRDEAEAGQAEAEANAAKYQKQVDSLVKTVTELDAQMTDISVQIVEKKQEASDLQAEIDDTQKKLAAAQVSEDNQYEAMKKRIQYLYEEGDVEYIDALLSSASFEDSLNKSEYVDQISSYDQKQLNKLVKTKNDIASYEKTLEKDLADVETVKADLEQKQSDLDDVITQKNDEINKYSGDVAVQQAIAAEFAQKAS
;
A
#
# COMPACT_ATOMS: atom_id res chain seq x y z
N PRO A 1 90.71 -23.46 3.89
CA PRO A 1 89.60 -24.08 3.18
C PRO A 1 88.38 -24.07 4.07
N GLN A 2 87.40 -23.29 3.63
CA GLN A 2 86.10 -23.29 4.27
C GLN A 2 85.33 -24.49 3.73
N PHE A 3 85.03 -25.42 4.58
CA PHE A 3 84.06 -26.46 4.28
C PHE A 3 82.64 -25.84 4.51
N ALA A 4 81.96 -25.67 3.44
CA ALA A 4 80.54 -25.42 3.45
C ALA A 4 79.89 -26.72 3.99
N VAL A 5 79.35 -26.69 5.18
CA VAL A 5 78.43 -27.73 5.73
C VAL A 5 77.13 -27.54 4.98
N TYR A 6 76.86 -28.33 3.98
CA TYR A 6 75.53 -28.58 3.48
C TYR A 6 74.86 -29.42 4.54
N ALA A 7 73.90 -28.86 5.19
CA ALA A 7 72.98 -29.61 6.01
C ALA A 7 72.25 -30.58 5.07
N GLU A 8 72.53 -31.85 5.16
CA GLU A 8 71.86 -32.92 4.43
C GLU A 8 70.45 -33.00 5.07
N GLU A 9 69.42 -32.57 4.33
CA GLU A 9 68.04 -32.77 4.76
C GLU A 9 67.84 -34.24 5.05
N THR A 10 67.45 -34.57 6.30
CA THR A 10 67.21 -35.96 6.68
C THR A 10 65.90 -36.44 6.04
N LYS A 11 65.80 -37.75 5.80
CA LYS A 11 64.52 -38.33 5.29
C LYS A 11 63.32 -37.97 6.17
N GLU A 12 63.57 -37.74 7.44
CA GLU A 12 62.55 -37.35 8.43
C GLU A 12 62.08 -35.91 8.20
N ASP A 13 62.97 -34.97 7.85
CA ASP A 13 62.61 -33.57 7.56
C ASP A 13 61.76 -33.48 6.27
N VAL A 14 62.11 -34.26 5.23
CA VAL A 14 61.35 -34.33 3.99
C VAL A 14 59.96 -34.95 4.22
N GLN A 15 59.87 -35.97 5.08
CA GLN A 15 58.60 -36.59 5.40
C GLN A 15 57.71 -35.63 6.19
N GLN A 16 58.26 -34.92 7.17
CA GLN A 16 57.52 -33.92 7.95
C GLN A 16 57.00 -32.77 7.03
N GLN A 17 57.81 -32.27 6.11
CA GLN A 17 57.38 -31.25 5.13
C GLN A 17 56.23 -31.77 4.28
N ARG A 18 56.25 -33.02 3.84
CA ARG A 18 55.14 -33.62 3.07
C ARG A 18 53.88 -33.74 3.91
N ASP A 19 53.98 -34.22 5.14
CA ASP A 19 52.83 -34.37 6.04
C ASP A 19 52.20 -32.98 6.34
N GLU A 20 53.01 -31.96 6.56
CA GLU A 20 52.58 -30.59 6.75
C GLU A 20 51.89 -30.02 5.49
N ALA A 21 52.43 -30.31 4.30
CA ALA A 21 51.84 -29.88 3.03
C ALA A 21 50.50 -30.60 2.74
N GLU A 22 50.41 -31.92 3.02
CA GLU A 22 49.16 -32.69 2.88
C GLU A 22 48.10 -32.19 3.86
N ALA A 23 48.48 -31.91 5.12
CA ALA A 23 47.57 -31.32 6.09
C ALA A 23 47.07 -29.93 5.67
N GLY A 24 47.97 -29.08 5.19
CA GLY A 24 47.61 -27.76 4.66
C GLY A 24 46.69 -27.81 3.43
N GLN A 25 46.89 -28.79 2.55
CA GLN A 25 46.02 -29.00 1.39
C GLN A 25 44.63 -29.46 1.86
N ALA A 26 44.52 -30.40 2.78
CA ALA A 26 43.27 -30.89 3.30
C ALA A 26 42.46 -29.76 4.02
N GLU A 27 43.17 -28.90 4.75
CA GLU A 27 42.54 -27.73 5.40
C GLU A 27 42.05 -26.71 4.37
N ALA A 28 42.85 -26.43 3.33
CA ALA A 28 42.46 -25.53 2.24
C ALA A 28 41.23 -26.06 1.50
N GLU A 29 41.17 -27.37 1.20
CA GLU A 29 40.00 -28.00 0.57
C GLU A 29 38.74 -27.93 1.44
N ALA A 30 38.90 -28.19 2.75
CA ALA A 30 37.81 -28.08 3.71
C ALA A 30 37.24 -26.62 3.81
N ASN A 31 38.16 -25.65 3.83
CA ASN A 31 37.79 -24.24 3.83
C ASN A 31 37.12 -23.84 2.51
N ALA A 32 37.63 -24.26 1.36
CA ALA A 32 36.99 -24.00 0.06
C ALA A 32 35.57 -24.56 -0.01
N ALA A 33 35.36 -25.79 0.47
CA ALA A 33 34.03 -26.40 0.56
C ALA A 33 33.08 -25.64 1.50
N LYS A 34 33.58 -25.11 2.62
CA LYS A 34 32.82 -24.26 3.54
C LYS A 34 32.39 -22.95 2.87
N TYR A 35 33.31 -22.29 2.17
CA TYR A 35 33.00 -21.03 1.47
C TYR A 35 32.01 -21.23 0.33
N GLN A 36 32.13 -22.32 -0.42
CA GLN A 36 31.17 -22.62 -1.47
C GLN A 36 29.74 -22.72 -0.89
N LYS A 37 29.58 -23.42 0.24
CA LYS A 37 28.30 -23.50 0.93
C LYS A 37 27.79 -22.12 1.39
N GLN A 38 28.66 -21.26 1.87
CA GLN A 38 28.30 -19.91 2.27
C GLN A 38 27.84 -19.07 1.08
N VAL A 39 28.56 -19.15 -0.05
CA VAL A 39 28.18 -18.48 -1.30
C VAL A 39 26.82 -18.99 -1.80
N ASP A 40 26.61 -20.30 -1.81
CA ASP A 40 25.35 -20.89 -2.24
C ASP A 40 24.18 -20.42 -1.33
N SER A 41 24.41 -20.34 -0.02
CA SER A 41 23.42 -19.81 0.94
C SER A 41 23.13 -18.32 0.69
N LEU A 42 24.16 -17.51 0.44
CA LEU A 42 23.99 -16.09 0.12
C LEU A 42 23.19 -15.89 -1.17
N VAL A 43 23.56 -16.62 -2.22
CA VAL A 43 22.84 -16.55 -3.51
C VAL A 43 21.37 -16.87 -3.32
N LYS A 44 21.06 -17.91 -2.53
CA LYS A 44 19.67 -18.26 -2.22
C LYS A 44 18.96 -17.14 -1.48
N THR A 45 19.55 -16.61 -0.40
CA THR A 45 18.96 -15.52 0.41
C THR A 45 18.74 -14.26 -0.45
N VAL A 46 19.74 -13.87 -1.25
CA VAL A 46 19.60 -12.70 -2.15
C VAL A 46 18.49 -12.91 -3.19
N THR A 47 18.36 -14.12 -3.73
CA THR A 47 17.29 -14.44 -4.69
C THR A 47 15.89 -14.35 -4.01
N GLU A 48 15.76 -14.83 -2.78
CA GLU A 48 14.53 -14.74 -2.00
C GLU A 48 14.18 -13.26 -1.69
N LEU A 49 15.16 -12.45 -1.31
CA LEU A 49 14.97 -11.03 -1.06
C LEU A 49 14.61 -10.26 -2.35
N ASP A 50 15.22 -10.59 -3.48
CA ASP A 50 14.86 -10.00 -4.79
C ASP A 50 13.42 -10.33 -5.20
N ALA A 51 12.95 -11.55 -4.91
CA ALA A 51 11.57 -11.92 -5.13
C ALA A 51 10.61 -11.11 -4.23
N GLN A 52 10.95 -10.92 -2.95
CA GLN A 52 10.17 -10.09 -2.02
C GLN A 52 10.14 -8.62 -2.46
N MET A 53 11.27 -8.05 -2.87
CA MET A 53 11.35 -6.68 -3.41
C MET A 53 10.44 -6.51 -4.63
N THR A 54 10.42 -7.49 -5.52
CA THR A 54 9.56 -7.47 -6.71
C THR A 54 8.09 -7.50 -6.31
N ASP A 55 7.69 -8.40 -5.40
CA ASP A 55 6.32 -8.53 -4.94
C ASP A 55 5.84 -7.24 -4.24
N ILE A 56 6.62 -6.70 -3.30
CA ILE A 56 6.30 -5.45 -2.62
C ILE A 56 6.20 -4.28 -3.63
N SER A 57 7.09 -4.23 -4.62
CA SER A 57 7.06 -3.19 -5.65
C SER A 57 5.77 -3.25 -6.50
N VAL A 58 5.29 -4.45 -6.83
CA VAL A 58 4.01 -4.64 -7.51
C VAL A 58 2.85 -4.17 -6.62
N GLN A 59 2.84 -4.56 -5.34
CA GLN A 59 1.81 -4.13 -4.39
C GLN A 59 1.78 -2.60 -4.21
N ILE A 60 2.94 -1.93 -4.22
CA ILE A 60 3.03 -0.46 -4.19
C ILE A 60 2.38 0.16 -5.43
N VAL A 61 2.61 -0.40 -6.61
CA VAL A 61 1.98 0.10 -7.85
C VAL A 61 0.47 -0.10 -7.81
N GLU A 62 -0.01 -1.27 -7.38
CA GLU A 62 -1.44 -1.56 -7.23
C GLU A 62 -2.11 -0.60 -6.23
N LYS A 63 -1.50 -0.36 -5.07
CA LYS A 63 -2.02 0.58 -4.07
C LYS A 63 -2.03 2.03 -4.55
N LYS A 64 -1.06 2.44 -5.34
CA LYS A 64 -1.06 3.77 -5.98
C LYS A 64 -2.20 3.91 -6.98
N GLN A 65 -2.49 2.86 -7.75
CA GLN A 65 -3.62 2.88 -8.68
C GLN A 65 -4.94 2.93 -7.91
N GLU A 66 -5.12 2.11 -6.87
CA GLU A 66 -6.31 2.13 -6.01
C GLU A 66 -6.56 3.52 -5.40
N ALA A 67 -5.51 4.18 -4.89
CA ALA A 67 -5.62 5.54 -4.36
C ALA A 67 -6.03 6.55 -5.44
N SER A 68 -5.53 6.41 -6.67
CA SER A 68 -5.90 7.27 -7.80
C SER A 68 -7.36 7.08 -8.21
N ASP A 69 -7.83 5.84 -8.24
CA ASP A 69 -9.21 5.50 -8.60
C ASP A 69 -10.20 6.03 -7.55
N LEU A 70 -9.89 5.82 -6.27
CA LEU A 70 -10.68 6.39 -5.15
C LEU A 70 -10.72 7.92 -5.20
N GLN A 71 -9.61 8.58 -5.53
CA GLN A 71 -9.59 10.04 -5.67
C GLN A 71 -10.50 10.50 -6.81
N ALA A 72 -10.52 9.79 -7.93
CA ALA A 72 -11.43 10.10 -9.05
C ALA A 72 -12.90 9.90 -8.67
N GLU A 73 -13.22 8.86 -7.88
CA GLU A 73 -14.57 8.62 -7.35
C GLU A 73 -15.02 9.72 -6.38
N ILE A 74 -14.12 10.17 -5.50
CA ILE A 74 -14.34 11.30 -4.59
C ILE A 74 -14.66 12.57 -5.39
N ASP A 75 -13.86 12.89 -6.39
CA ASP A 75 -14.05 14.09 -7.23
C ASP A 75 -15.38 14.05 -7.98
N ASP A 76 -15.81 12.90 -8.48
CA ASP A 76 -17.10 12.70 -9.13
C ASP A 76 -18.26 12.83 -8.15
N THR A 77 -18.14 12.22 -6.99
CA THR A 77 -19.16 12.29 -5.93
C THR A 77 -19.32 13.71 -5.39
N GLN A 78 -18.23 14.46 -5.23
CA GLN A 78 -18.28 15.89 -4.85
C GLN A 78 -19.02 16.74 -5.89
N LYS A 79 -18.80 16.49 -7.18
CA LYS A 79 -19.53 17.18 -8.25
C LYS A 79 -21.03 16.86 -8.24
N LYS A 80 -21.38 15.59 -8.03
CA LYS A 80 -22.77 15.15 -7.90
C LYS A 80 -23.44 15.76 -6.67
N LEU A 81 -22.75 15.80 -5.53
CA LEU A 81 -23.22 16.43 -4.31
C LEU A 81 -23.48 17.92 -4.52
N ALA A 82 -22.53 18.66 -5.08
CA ALA A 82 -22.71 20.08 -5.36
C ALA A 82 -23.89 20.35 -6.30
N ALA A 83 -24.05 19.57 -7.37
CA ALA A 83 -25.17 19.69 -8.29
C ALA A 83 -26.50 19.35 -7.62
N ALA A 84 -26.54 18.35 -6.74
CA ALA A 84 -27.74 17.99 -5.97
C ALA A 84 -28.14 19.09 -4.98
N GLN A 85 -27.17 19.70 -4.29
CA GLN A 85 -27.40 20.83 -3.37
C GLN A 85 -28.00 22.05 -4.11
N VAL A 86 -27.41 22.44 -5.25
CA VAL A 86 -27.99 23.51 -6.10
C VAL A 86 -29.41 23.15 -6.56
N SER A 87 -29.66 21.90 -6.91
CA SER A 87 -30.98 21.42 -7.29
C SER A 87 -31.97 21.47 -6.12
N GLU A 88 -31.54 21.12 -4.92
CA GLU A 88 -32.36 21.23 -3.69
C GLU A 88 -32.77 22.67 -3.42
N ASP A 89 -31.82 23.59 -3.42
CA ASP A 89 -32.06 25.02 -3.19
C ASP A 89 -33.07 25.57 -4.20
N ASN A 90 -32.93 25.27 -5.48
CA ASN A 90 -33.86 25.70 -6.52
C ASN A 90 -35.26 25.12 -6.34
N GLN A 91 -35.35 23.83 -5.96
CA GLN A 91 -36.64 23.17 -5.71
C GLN A 91 -37.32 23.72 -4.46
N TYR A 92 -36.54 23.99 -3.41
CA TYR A 92 -37.02 24.57 -2.17
C TYR A 92 -37.60 25.98 -2.39
N GLU A 93 -36.87 26.85 -3.10
CA GLU A 93 -37.34 28.19 -3.42
C GLU A 93 -38.57 28.19 -4.37
N ALA A 94 -38.64 27.26 -5.30
CA ALA A 94 -39.81 27.07 -6.16
C ALA A 94 -41.03 26.63 -5.33
N MET A 95 -40.84 25.69 -4.38
CA MET A 95 -41.92 25.23 -3.50
C MET A 95 -42.38 26.34 -2.58
N LYS A 96 -41.49 27.12 -1.99
CA LYS A 96 -41.82 28.29 -1.16
C LYS A 96 -42.67 29.30 -1.87
N LYS A 97 -42.32 29.64 -3.13
CA LYS A 97 -43.14 30.53 -3.98
C LYS A 97 -44.52 29.92 -4.27
N ARG A 98 -44.59 28.61 -4.46
CA ARG A 98 -45.86 27.92 -4.70
C ARG A 98 -46.77 27.96 -3.47
N ILE A 99 -46.20 27.71 -2.28
CA ILE A 99 -46.94 27.79 -0.98
C ILE A 99 -47.43 29.22 -0.78
N GLN A 100 -46.60 30.23 -1.04
CA GLN A 100 -47.02 31.62 -0.93
C GLN A 100 -48.19 31.96 -1.87
N TYR A 101 -48.12 31.50 -3.13
CA TYR A 101 -49.19 31.69 -4.12
C TYR A 101 -50.52 31.04 -3.63
N LEU A 102 -50.48 29.81 -3.16
CA LEU A 102 -51.64 29.10 -2.64
C LEU A 102 -52.26 29.79 -1.42
N TYR A 103 -51.39 30.36 -0.57
CA TYR A 103 -51.86 31.15 0.59
C TYR A 103 -52.59 32.45 0.17
N GLU A 104 -52.02 33.14 -0.81
CA GLU A 104 -52.62 34.41 -1.34
C GLU A 104 -53.94 34.15 -2.07
N GLU A 105 -54.09 33.00 -2.74
CA GLU A 105 -55.36 32.62 -3.43
C GLU A 105 -56.40 32.02 -2.47
N GLY A 106 -56.10 31.83 -1.18
CA GLY A 106 -57.04 31.44 -0.14
C GLY A 106 -57.24 29.93 0.09
N ASP A 107 -56.35 29.10 -0.38
CA ASP A 107 -56.41 27.64 -0.18
C ASP A 107 -55.82 27.24 1.18
N VAL A 108 -56.45 27.72 2.28
CA VAL A 108 -55.92 27.67 3.63
C VAL A 108 -55.85 26.24 4.17
N GLU A 109 -56.80 25.35 3.79
CA GLU A 109 -56.81 23.95 4.25
C GLU A 109 -55.60 23.16 3.76
N TYR A 110 -55.14 23.42 2.53
CA TYR A 110 -53.96 22.79 1.94
C TYR A 110 -52.66 23.22 2.66
N ILE A 111 -52.56 24.51 2.96
CA ILE A 111 -51.38 25.08 3.62
C ILE A 111 -51.26 24.61 5.06
N ASP A 112 -52.36 24.53 5.78
CA ASP A 112 -52.39 24.07 7.18
C ASP A 112 -51.93 22.58 7.27
N ALA A 113 -52.33 21.76 6.30
CA ALA A 113 -51.85 20.38 6.19
C ALA A 113 -50.35 20.26 5.92
N LEU A 114 -49.76 21.14 5.09
CA LEU A 114 -48.31 21.20 4.82
C LEU A 114 -47.51 21.70 6.01
N LEU A 115 -47.98 22.75 6.69
CA LEU A 115 -47.24 23.38 7.81
C LEU A 115 -47.40 22.64 9.14
N SER A 116 -48.47 21.87 9.33
CA SER A 116 -48.69 21.09 10.54
C SER A 116 -47.96 19.75 10.59
N SER A 117 -47.23 19.39 9.53
CA SER A 117 -46.45 18.16 9.46
C SER A 117 -45.11 18.32 10.13
N ALA A 118 -44.71 17.37 11.00
CA ALA A 118 -43.44 17.41 11.74
C ALA A 118 -42.20 17.26 10.84
N SER A 119 -42.39 16.69 9.65
CA SER A 119 -41.39 16.62 8.59
C SER A 119 -42.04 16.66 7.21
N PHE A 120 -41.28 17.01 6.18
CA PHE A 120 -41.72 17.00 4.79
C PHE A 120 -42.15 15.59 4.31
N GLU A 121 -41.52 14.54 4.89
CA GLU A 121 -41.90 13.14 4.66
C GLU A 121 -43.26 12.79 5.30
N ASP A 122 -43.55 13.32 6.48
CA ASP A 122 -44.84 13.13 7.15
C ASP A 122 -46.00 13.78 6.39
N SER A 123 -45.76 14.91 5.71
CA SER A 123 -46.80 15.54 4.85
C SER A 123 -47.11 14.69 3.61
N LEU A 124 -46.15 13.97 3.06
CA LEU A 124 -46.36 13.04 1.94
C LEU A 124 -47.11 11.76 2.37
N ASN A 125 -46.95 11.33 3.62
CA ASN A 125 -47.56 10.11 4.17
C ASN A 125 -48.98 10.32 4.70
N LYS A 126 -49.42 11.57 4.90
CA LYS A 126 -50.81 11.89 5.28
C LYS A 126 -51.73 11.86 4.05
N SER A 127 -52.01 10.67 3.55
CA SER A 127 -52.72 10.41 2.31
C SER A 127 -54.16 10.90 2.26
N GLU A 128 -54.78 11.27 3.37
CA GLU A 128 -56.18 11.73 3.40
C GLU A 128 -56.39 13.15 2.85
N TYR A 129 -55.30 13.95 2.76
CA TYR A 129 -55.35 15.30 2.20
C TYR A 129 -54.80 15.39 0.76
N VAL A 130 -54.30 14.29 0.21
CA VAL A 130 -53.62 14.22 -1.09
C VAL A 130 -54.57 14.43 -2.27
N ASP A 131 -55.87 14.18 -2.10
CA ASP A 131 -56.86 14.37 -3.20
C ASP A 131 -57.00 15.83 -3.63
N GLN A 132 -56.59 16.80 -2.80
CA GLN A 132 -56.63 18.24 -3.12
C GLN A 132 -55.34 18.78 -3.71
N ILE A 133 -54.23 18.05 -3.57
CA ILE A 133 -52.93 18.46 -4.12
C ILE A 133 -52.91 18.19 -5.63
N SER A 134 -52.59 19.22 -6.44
CA SER A 134 -52.41 18.99 -7.86
C SER A 134 -51.30 17.97 -8.11
N SER A 135 -51.49 17.15 -9.14
CA SER A 135 -50.48 16.13 -9.52
C SER A 135 -49.08 16.74 -9.82
N TYR A 136 -49.05 18.01 -10.10
CA TYR A 136 -47.83 18.80 -10.28
C TYR A 136 -47.10 19.01 -8.93
N ASP A 137 -47.82 19.49 -7.92
CA ASP A 137 -47.21 19.77 -6.62
C ASP A 137 -46.67 18.50 -5.97
N GLN A 138 -47.43 17.38 -6.06
CA GLN A 138 -46.98 16.08 -5.60
C GLN A 138 -45.68 15.61 -6.30
N LYS A 139 -45.56 15.85 -7.64
CA LYS A 139 -44.34 15.54 -8.35
C LYS A 139 -43.14 16.39 -7.89
N GLN A 140 -43.34 17.68 -7.60
CA GLN A 140 -42.30 18.57 -7.10
C GLN A 140 -41.83 18.17 -5.69
N LEU A 141 -42.76 17.82 -4.81
CA LEU A 141 -42.48 17.31 -3.46
C LEU A 141 -41.64 16.01 -3.53
N ASN A 142 -42.10 15.03 -4.32
CA ASN A 142 -41.37 13.78 -4.51
C ASN A 142 -39.95 14.00 -5.09
N LYS A 143 -39.81 14.97 -5.98
CA LYS A 143 -38.52 15.35 -6.55
C LYS A 143 -37.59 15.93 -5.46
N LEU A 144 -38.10 16.80 -4.59
CA LEU A 144 -37.33 17.38 -3.50
C LEU A 144 -36.89 16.30 -2.50
N VAL A 145 -37.78 15.39 -2.09
CA VAL A 145 -37.45 14.26 -1.21
C VAL A 145 -36.37 13.38 -1.85
N LYS A 146 -36.52 13.06 -3.14
CA LYS A 146 -35.51 12.29 -3.86
C LYS A 146 -34.15 13.00 -3.86
N THR A 147 -34.11 14.30 -4.13
CA THR A 147 -32.87 15.08 -4.14
C THR A 147 -32.21 15.08 -2.74
N LYS A 148 -32.99 15.21 -1.67
CA LYS A 148 -32.46 15.10 -0.28
C LYS A 148 -31.87 13.73 0.01
N ASN A 149 -32.53 12.68 -0.42
CA ASN A 149 -32.03 11.32 -0.24
C ASN A 149 -30.75 11.07 -1.08
N ASP A 150 -30.70 11.63 -2.29
CA ASP A 150 -29.49 11.57 -3.14
C ASP A 150 -28.31 12.31 -2.45
N ILE A 151 -28.54 13.50 -1.88
CA ILE A 151 -27.55 14.26 -1.10
C ILE A 151 -27.02 13.43 0.05
N ALA A 152 -27.91 12.89 0.91
CA ALA A 152 -27.52 12.07 2.06
C ALA A 152 -26.71 10.82 1.63
N SER A 153 -27.07 10.23 0.48
CA SER A 153 -26.33 9.11 -0.10
C SER A 153 -24.93 9.53 -0.56
N TYR A 154 -24.79 10.67 -1.24
CA TYR A 154 -23.49 11.17 -1.68
C TYR A 154 -22.60 11.55 -0.52
N GLU A 155 -23.13 12.20 0.53
CA GLU A 155 -22.39 12.53 1.75
C GLU A 155 -21.84 11.26 2.41
N LYS A 156 -22.67 10.22 2.56
CA LYS A 156 -22.25 8.94 3.13
C LYS A 156 -21.21 8.22 2.28
N THR A 157 -21.37 8.27 0.94
CA THR A 157 -20.38 7.68 0.03
C THR A 157 -19.06 8.42 0.15
N LEU A 158 -19.08 9.75 0.16
CA LEU A 158 -17.89 10.59 0.30
C LEU A 158 -17.15 10.34 1.61
N GLU A 159 -17.88 10.23 2.72
CA GLU A 159 -17.29 9.90 4.03
C GLU A 159 -16.56 8.54 3.98
N LYS A 160 -17.20 7.53 3.38
CA LYS A 160 -16.60 6.20 3.21
C LYS A 160 -15.35 6.24 2.33
N ASP A 161 -15.43 6.86 1.16
CA ASP A 161 -14.33 6.90 0.20
C ASP A 161 -13.12 7.67 0.76
N LEU A 162 -13.36 8.73 1.53
CA LEU A 162 -12.29 9.44 2.26
C LEU A 162 -11.61 8.54 3.32
N ALA A 163 -12.37 7.73 4.06
CA ALA A 163 -11.81 6.78 5.00
C ALA A 163 -11.00 5.66 4.29
N ASP A 164 -11.50 5.19 3.16
CA ASP A 164 -10.83 4.19 2.33
C ASP A 164 -9.49 4.73 1.77
N VAL A 165 -9.45 5.99 1.32
CA VAL A 165 -8.20 6.66 0.89
C VAL A 165 -7.18 6.73 2.01
N GLU A 166 -7.58 7.08 3.23
CA GLU A 166 -6.64 7.12 4.37
C GLU A 166 -6.09 5.72 4.69
N THR A 167 -6.93 4.67 4.59
CA THR A 167 -6.48 3.28 4.75
C THR A 167 -5.47 2.89 3.67
N VAL A 168 -5.76 3.20 2.40
CA VAL A 168 -4.84 2.90 1.28
C VAL A 168 -3.52 3.66 1.42
N LYS A 169 -3.54 4.90 1.90
CA LYS A 169 -2.31 5.67 2.18
C LYS A 169 -1.47 5.02 3.27
N ALA A 170 -2.10 4.60 4.37
CA ALA A 170 -1.40 3.93 5.46
C ALA A 170 -0.77 2.60 4.99
N ASP A 171 -1.50 1.81 4.19
CA ASP A 171 -0.99 0.58 3.57
C ASP A 171 0.21 0.88 2.65
N LEU A 172 0.13 1.96 1.88
CA LEU A 172 1.21 2.38 0.98
C LEU A 172 2.48 2.77 1.75
N GLU A 173 2.34 3.52 2.83
CA GLU A 173 3.46 3.90 3.71
C GLU A 173 4.10 2.65 4.34
N GLN A 174 3.28 1.70 4.81
CA GLN A 174 3.78 0.44 5.35
C GLN A 174 4.53 -0.36 4.29
N LYS A 175 4.01 -0.49 3.07
CA LYS A 175 4.69 -1.19 1.98
C LYS A 175 6.01 -0.55 1.57
N GLN A 176 6.11 0.77 1.63
CA GLN A 176 7.37 1.48 1.39
C GLN A 176 8.39 1.18 2.49
N SER A 177 7.97 1.16 3.76
CA SER A 177 8.83 0.77 4.88
C SER A 177 9.30 -0.68 4.75
N ASP A 178 8.39 -1.61 4.43
CA ASP A 178 8.71 -3.02 4.23
C ASP A 178 9.76 -3.20 3.11
N LEU A 179 9.65 -2.42 2.02
CA LEU A 179 10.62 -2.44 0.92
C LEU A 179 12.00 -1.94 1.36
N ASP A 180 12.06 -0.85 2.12
CA ASP A 180 13.32 -0.30 2.65
C ASP A 180 14.00 -1.28 3.61
N ASP A 181 13.22 -1.99 4.45
CA ASP A 181 13.72 -3.03 5.34
C ASP A 181 14.32 -4.20 4.56
N VAL A 182 13.65 -4.68 3.50
CA VAL A 182 14.15 -5.75 2.65
C VAL A 182 15.44 -5.32 1.91
N ILE A 183 15.51 -4.09 1.41
CA ILE A 183 16.71 -3.52 0.79
C ILE A 183 17.86 -3.49 1.78
N THR A 184 17.60 -3.07 3.02
CA THR A 184 18.60 -3.02 4.10
C THR A 184 19.11 -4.43 4.40
N GLN A 185 18.22 -5.40 4.61
CA GLN A 185 18.58 -6.80 4.85
C GLN A 185 19.45 -7.37 3.72
N LYS A 186 19.06 -7.11 2.47
CA LYS A 186 19.86 -7.54 1.31
C LYS A 186 21.27 -6.96 1.32
N ASN A 187 21.40 -5.67 1.61
CA ASN A 187 22.70 -5.01 1.66
C ASN A 187 23.56 -5.55 2.81
N ASP A 188 22.97 -5.78 3.97
CA ASP A 188 23.65 -6.32 5.15
C ASP A 188 24.17 -7.74 4.88
N GLU A 189 23.37 -8.62 4.26
CA GLU A 189 23.80 -9.97 3.89
C GLU A 189 24.94 -9.94 2.86
N ILE A 190 24.86 -9.09 1.84
CA ILE A 190 25.91 -8.92 0.84
C ILE A 190 27.21 -8.43 1.51
N ASN A 191 27.14 -7.42 2.37
CA ASN A 191 28.29 -6.83 3.06
C ASN A 191 28.96 -7.84 4.01
N LYS A 192 28.19 -8.62 4.74
CA LYS A 192 28.69 -9.67 5.63
C LYS A 192 29.57 -10.69 4.88
N TYR A 193 29.10 -11.16 3.74
CA TYR A 193 29.83 -12.18 2.97
C TYR A 193 30.96 -11.60 2.13
N SER A 194 30.88 -10.37 1.64
CA SER A 194 31.97 -9.73 0.90
C SER A 194 33.21 -9.50 1.78
N GLY A 195 33.03 -9.20 3.06
CA GLY A 195 34.11 -9.12 4.04
C GLY A 195 34.82 -10.46 4.24
N ASP A 196 34.04 -11.55 4.42
CA ASP A 196 34.56 -12.88 4.61
C ASP A 196 35.33 -13.40 3.38
N VAL A 197 34.86 -13.17 2.17
CA VAL A 197 35.52 -13.56 0.92
C VAL A 197 36.89 -12.87 0.77
N ALA A 198 36.98 -11.57 1.06
CA ALA A 198 38.24 -10.82 0.96
C ALA A 198 39.29 -11.35 1.96
N VAL A 199 38.89 -11.68 3.19
CA VAL A 199 39.78 -12.30 4.18
C VAL A 199 40.28 -13.66 3.71
N GLN A 200 39.47 -14.47 3.10
CA GLN A 200 39.80 -15.80 2.66
C GLN A 200 40.70 -15.81 1.40
N GLN A 201 40.47 -14.86 0.50
CA GLN A 201 41.36 -14.65 -0.65
C GLN A 201 42.79 -14.27 -0.18
N ALA A 202 42.89 -13.45 0.88
CA ALA A 202 44.18 -13.09 1.44
C ALA A 202 44.88 -14.30 2.10
N ILE A 203 44.16 -15.15 2.83
CA ILE A 203 44.69 -16.40 3.42
C ILE A 203 45.12 -17.38 2.34
N ALA A 204 44.35 -17.60 1.31
CA ALA A 204 44.69 -18.48 0.19
C ALA A 204 45.95 -18.00 -0.57
N ALA A 205 46.12 -16.70 -0.75
CA ALA A 205 47.29 -16.12 -1.36
C ALA A 205 48.54 -16.32 -0.50
N GLU A 206 48.42 -16.23 0.83
CA GLU A 206 49.52 -16.49 1.77
C GLU A 206 49.97 -17.95 1.73
N PHE A 207 49.04 -18.90 1.68
CA PHE A 207 49.38 -20.33 1.56
C PHE A 207 50.02 -20.68 0.22
N ALA A 208 49.56 -20.08 -0.88
CA ALA A 208 50.17 -20.27 -2.18
C ALA A 208 51.63 -19.77 -2.23
N GLN A 209 51.97 -18.69 -1.52
CA GLN A 209 53.33 -18.19 -1.38
C GLN A 209 54.22 -19.10 -0.53
N LYS A 210 53.68 -19.78 0.48
CA LYS A 210 54.46 -20.71 1.31
C LYS A 210 54.69 -22.07 0.66
N ALA A 211 53.91 -22.43 -0.34
CA ALA A 211 54.02 -23.67 -1.11
C ALA A 211 54.94 -23.56 -2.35
N SER A 212 55.39 -22.38 -2.72
CA SER A 212 56.29 -22.09 -3.83
C SER A 212 57.73 -21.96 -3.35
#